data_2fe88703a65e1bda2473be48ebc574c6
#
_entry.id   2fe88703a65e1bda2473be48ebc574c6
#
_cell.length_a   1.000
_cell.length_b   1.000
_cell.length_c   1.000
_cell.angle_alpha   90.00
_cell.angle_beta   90.00
_cell.angle_gamma   90.00
#
_symmetry.space_group_name_H-M   'P 1'
#
loop_
_entity.id
_entity.type
_entity.pdbx_description
1 polymer ?
#
loop_
_entity_poly.entity_id
_entity_poly.type
_entity_poly.pdbx_seq_one_letter_code
_entity_poly.pdbx_strand_id
1 'polypeptide(L)'
;DLAQVQQEIIISAGEDLEKLLSLAQKKLPALKWQNNKQLTQEELLIQVAEGKIPYTIANSIDVAAAQQIRPNLAIAFDLTDEMTVHWYLSNKSYNELQAGLLDFMNNAIETGLIDRIEEKYFRHITAFDYVDTQAYLEAVEKILPQYQSLFEKYKGNLDWRLLAAVAYQESHWDPYATSPTGVRGMMMLTKDTALRMNINNRTDAEQSIKAGSEYLHWLLAQIPDSIPEEDRIWYSLAAY
;
A
#
# COMPACT_ATOMS: atom_id res chain seq x y z
N ASP A 1 -17.07 -20.39 -1.52
CA ASP A 1 -17.11 -21.81 -1.19
C ASP A 1 -16.40 -22.63 -2.30
N LEU A 2 -15.46 -23.49 -1.91
CA LEU A 2 -14.70 -24.37 -2.84
C LEU A 2 -15.62 -25.18 -3.77
N ALA A 3 -16.81 -25.51 -3.33
CA ALA A 3 -17.81 -26.24 -4.13
C ALA A 3 -18.29 -25.45 -5.36
N GLN A 4 -18.14 -24.15 -5.37
CA GLN A 4 -18.55 -23.26 -6.45
C GLN A 4 -17.43 -23.02 -7.48
N VAL A 5 -16.19 -23.43 -7.18
CA VAL A 5 -15.06 -23.29 -8.09
C VAL A 5 -15.17 -24.33 -9.19
N GLN A 6 -15.51 -23.88 -10.39
CA GLN A 6 -15.70 -24.76 -11.56
C GLN A 6 -14.44 -24.94 -12.41
N GLN A 7 -13.41 -24.12 -12.17
CA GLN A 7 -12.16 -24.13 -12.92
C GLN A 7 -11.00 -24.61 -12.04
N GLU A 8 -9.92 -25.00 -12.70
CA GLU A 8 -8.72 -25.49 -12.02
C GLU A 8 -8.03 -24.35 -11.25
N ILE A 9 -7.61 -24.64 -10.01
CA ILE A 9 -6.86 -23.70 -9.18
C ILE A 9 -5.37 -23.89 -9.47
N ILE A 10 -4.65 -22.82 -9.77
CA ILE A 10 -3.20 -22.86 -9.93
C ILE A 10 -2.54 -22.44 -8.63
N ILE A 11 -1.70 -23.27 -8.06
CA ILE A 11 -1.01 -22.99 -6.80
C ILE A 11 0.52 -22.99 -6.99
N SER A 12 1.21 -22.22 -6.15
CA SER A 12 2.67 -22.32 -6.03
C SER A 12 3.05 -23.62 -5.30
N ALA A 13 4.28 -24.08 -5.51
CA ALA A 13 4.77 -25.28 -4.84
C ALA A 13 4.81 -25.08 -3.30
N GLY A 14 4.09 -25.95 -2.56
CA GLY A 14 4.07 -25.93 -1.10
C GLY A 14 3.38 -27.18 -0.56
N GLU A 15 4.09 -27.98 0.25
CA GLU A 15 3.55 -29.23 0.81
C GLU A 15 2.30 -29.01 1.69
N ASP A 16 2.24 -27.93 2.44
CA ASP A 16 1.13 -27.67 3.37
C ASP A 16 -0.14 -27.31 2.62
N LEU A 17 -0.02 -26.54 1.53
CA LEU A 17 -1.14 -26.18 0.68
C LEU A 17 -1.68 -27.40 -0.08
N GLU A 18 -0.80 -28.26 -0.59
CA GLU A 18 -1.20 -29.53 -1.22
C GLU A 18 -1.91 -30.48 -0.25
N LYS A 19 -1.44 -30.57 1.01
CA LYS A 19 -2.11 -31.35 2.05
C LYS A 19 -3.52 -30.83 2.34
N LEU A 20 -3.65 -29.51 2.47
CA LEU A 20 -4.93 -28.84 2.73
C LEU A 20 -5.91 -29.10 1.57
N LEU A 21 -5.50 -28.92 0.32
CA LEU A 21 -6.33 -29.19 -0.85
C LEU A 21 -6.69 -30.67 -0.98
N SER A 22 -5.76 -31.57 -0.67
CA SER A 22 -6.01 -33.03 -0.68
C SER A 22 -7.03 -33.43 0.37
N LEU A 23 -7.03 -32.77 1.54
CA LEU A 23 -8.07 -32.98 2.57
C LEU A 23 -9.43 -32.42 2.11
N ALA A 24 -9.44 -31.25 1.48
CA ALA A 24 -10.66 -30.66 0.93
C ALA A 24 -11.24 -31.51 -0.20
N GLN A 25 -10.40 -32.10 -1.07
CA GLN A 25 -10.82 -32.95 -2.18
C GLN A 25 -11.56 -34.22 -1.72
N LYS A 26 -11.24 -34.75 -0.51
CA LYS A 26 -12.01 -35.88 0.06
C LYS A 26 -13.49 -35.56 0.24
N LYS A 27 -13.80 -34.27 0.54
CA LYS A 27 -15.17 -33.78 0.68
C LYS A 27 -15.76 -33.26 -0.62
N LEU A 28 -14.90 -32.81 -1.54
CA LEU A 28 -15.25 -32.17 -2.81
C LEU A 28 -14.47 -32.84 -3.95
N PRO A 29 -14.89 -34.03 -4.43
CA PRO A 29 -14.15 -34.79 -5.46
C PRO A 29 -13.96 -34.05 -6.79
N ALA A 30 -14.78 -33.04 -7.08
CA ALA A 30 -14.68 -32.21 -8.28
C ALA A 30 -13.56 -31.15 -8.21
N LEU A 31 -12.98 -30.93 -7.04
CA LEU A 31 -11.90 -29.95 -6.85
C LEU A 31 -10.66 -30.39 -7.61
N LYS A 32 -10.15 -29.51 -8.46
CA LYS A 32 -8.93 -29.72 -9.25
C LYS A 32 -7.96 -28.59 -9.00
N TRP A 33 -6.68 -28.92 -8.89
CA TRP A 33 -5.60 -27.92 -8.84
C TRP A 33 -4.38 -28.42 -9.58
N GLN A 34 -3.57 -27.46 -10.02
CA GLN A 34 -2.27 -27.71 -10.63
C GLN A 34 -1.19 -27.00 -9.83
N ASN A 35 -0.13 -27.71 -9.53
CA ASN A 35 1.03 -27.16 -8.86
C ASN A 35 2.01 -26.55 -9.86
N ASN A 36 2.24 -25.25 -9.77
CA ASN A 36 3.23 -24.56 -10.58
C ASN A 36 4.54 -24.42 -9.77
N LYS A 37 5.58 -25.15 -10.18
CA LYS A 37 6.89 -25.14 -9.52
C LYS A 37 7.79 -23.97 -9.92
N GLN A 38 7.39 -23.19 -10.91
CA GLN A 38 8.22 -22.13 -11.49
C GLN A 38 7.80 -20.74 -11.00
N LEU A 39 6.54 -20.58 -10.59
CA LEU A 39 5.98 -19.31 -10.18
C LEU A 39 5.83 -19.22 -8.66
N THR A 40 6.13 -18.04 -8.14
CA THR A 40 5.86 -17.67 -6.76
C THR A 40 4.38 -17.37 -6.52
N GLN A 41 3.94 -17.24 -5.27
CA GLN A 41 2.58 -16.80 -4.94
C GLN A 41 2.28 -15.42 -5.52
N GLU A 42 3.22 -14.50 -5.42
CA GLU A 42 3.10 -13.14 -5.96
C GLU A 42 2.89 -13.13 -7.48
N GLU A 43 3.70 -13.91 -8.21
CA GLU A 43 3.56 -14.04 -9.66
C GLU A 43 2.22 -14.66 -10.08
N LEU A 44 1.69 -15.60 -9.29
CA LEU A 44 0.35 -16.16 -9.54
C LEU A 44 -0.75 -15.15 -9.26
N LEU A 45 -0.64 -14.33 -8.22
CA LEU A 45 -1.57 -13.22 -7.95
C LEU A 45 -1.59 -12.21 -9.11
N ILE A 46 -0.41 -11.90 -9.67
CA ILE A 46 -0.31 -11.05 -10.87
C ILE A 46 -1.05 -11.69 -12.05
N GLN A 47 -0.88 -12.98 -12.27
CA GLN A 47 -1.57 -13.68 -13.38
C GLN A 47 -3.10 -13.73 -13.21
N VAL A 48 -3.59 -13.82 -11.96
CA VAL A 48 -5.03 -13.70 -11.69
C VAL A 48 -5.51 -12.28 -12.02
N ALA A 49 -4.78 -11.26 -11.57
CA ALA A 49 -5.11 -9.85 -11.83
C ALA A 49 -5.14 -9.53 -13.33
N GLU A 50 -4.27 -10.16 -14.12
CA GLU A 50 -4.20 -10.03 -15.58
C GLU A 50 -5.22 -10.91 -16.33
N GLY A 51 -6.00 -11.72 -15.60
CA GLY A 51 -6.99 -12.64 -16.19
C GLY A 51 -6.39 -13.83 -16.93
N LYS A 52 -5.10 -14.12 -16.73
CA LYS A 52 -4.40 -15.26 -17.35
C LYS A 52 -4.74 -16.59 -16.70
N ILE A 53 -5.00 -16.58 -15.41
CA ILE A 53 -5.51 -17.74 -14.64
C ILE A 53 -6.73 -17.31 -13.83
N PRO A 54 -7.71 -18.21 -13.61
CA PRO A 54 -8.97 -17.84 -12.96
C PRO A 54 -8.83 -17.72 -11.44
N TYR A 55 -8.06 -18.61 -10.81
CA TYR A 55 -7.93 -18.70 -9.35
C TYR A 55 -6.53 -19.09 -8.93
N THR A 56 -6.10 -18.55 -7.80
CA THR A 56 -4.94 -19.02 -7.05
C THR A 56 -5.24 -19.04 -5.56
N ILE A 57 -4.34 -19.58 -4.76
CA ILE A 57 -4.39 -19.55 -3.29
C ILE A 57 -3.11 -18.90 -2.81
N ALA A 58 -3.27 -17.91 -1.94
CA ALA A 58 -2.15 -17.21 -1.32
C ALA A 58 -2.49 -16.87 0.14
N ASN A 59 -1.50 -16.48 0.93
CA ASN A 59 -1.76 -16.00 2.27
C ASN A 59 -2.39 -14.58 2.23
N SER A 60 -3.13 -14.23 3.27
CA SER A 60 -3.88 -12.96 3.33
C SER A 60 -2.99 -11.72 3.23
N ILE A 61 -1.76 -11.79 3.74
CA ILE A 61 -0.81 -10.67 3.71
C ILE A 61 -0.35 -10.42 2.28
N ASP A 62 0.01 -11.48 1.53
CA ASP A 62 0.43 -11.35 0.13
C ASP A 62 -0.72 -10.87 -0.76
N VAL A 63 -1.95 -11.35 -0.49
CA VAL A 63 -3.13 -10.87 -1.21
C VAL A 63 -3.36 -9.38 -0.94
N ALA A 64 -3.33 -8.95 0.32
CA ALA A 64 -3.52 -7.56 0.68
C ALA A 64 -2.44 -6.64 0.08
N ALA A 65 -1.18 -7.07 0.09
CA ALA A 65 -0.09 -6.35 -0.57
C ALA A 65 -0.28 -6.26 -2.09
N ALA A 66 -0.71 -7.36 -2.73
CA ALA A 66 -0.98 -7.38 -4.16
C ALA A 66 -2.17 -6.49 -4.54
N GLN A 67 -3.23 -6.44 -3.73
CA GLN A 67 -4.40 -5.60 -3.95
C GLN A 67 -4.07 -4.10 -3.96
N GLN A 68 -3.03 -3.65 -3.24
CA GLN A 68 -2.57 -2.26 -3.29
C GLN A 68 -2.14 -1.83 -4.69
N ILE A 69 -1.54 -2.75 -5.44
CA ILE A 69 -1.00 -2.48 -6.78
C ILE A 69 -2.00 -2.94 -7.86
N ARG A 70 -2.83 -3.94 -7.52
CA ARG A 70 -3.77 -4.60 -8.43
C ARG A 70 -5.17 -4.73 -7.79
N PRO A 71 -5.91 -3.64 -7.74
CA PRO A 71 -7.19 -3.57 -7.03
C PRO A 71 -8.31 -4.41 -7.67
N ASN A 72 -8.08 -4.98 -8.84
CA ASN A 72 -8.98 -5.93 -9.50
C ASN A 72 -8.87 -7.36 -8.95
N LEU A 73 -7.94 -7.63 -8.02
CA LEU A 73 -7.91 -8.88 -7.29
C LEU A 73 -9.07 -8.93 -6.29
N ALA A 74 -9.90 -9.96 -6.39
CA ALA A 74 -10.99 -10.20 -5.46
C ALA A 74 -10.72 -11.45 -4.62
N ILE A 75 -10.98 -11.37 -3.32
CA ILE A 75 -10.97 -12.53 -2.43
C ILE A 75 -12.31 -13.25 -2.58
N ALA A 76 -12.27 -14.50 -3.04
CA ALA A 76 -13.47 -15.30 -3.19
C ALA A 76 -13.98 -15.84 -1.84
N PHE A 77 -13.07 -16.32 -1.00
CA PHE A 77 -13.32 -16.77 0.37
C PHE A 77 -12.01 -17.18 1.05
N ASP A 78 -12.05 -17.22 2.38
CA ASP A 78 -10.95 -17.72 3.20
C ASP A 78 -11.00 -19.25 3.29
N LEU A 79 -9.83 -19.88 3.07
CA LEU A 79 -9.71 -21.34 3.03
C LEU A 79 -9.53 -21.93 4.43
N THR A 80 -8.93 -21.18 5.34
CA THR A 80 -8.66 -21.54 6.73
C THR A 80 -9.03 -20.37 7.63
N ASP A 81 -9.26 -20.69 8.91
CA ASP A 81 -9.26 -19.67 9.98
C ASP A 81 -7.86 -19.07 10.14
N GLU A 82 -7.73 -18.06 11.00
CA GLU A 82 -6.46 -17.42 11.32
C GLU A 82 -5.39 -18.45 11.71
N MET A 83 -4.22 -18.33 11.10
CA MET A 83 -3.10 -19.23 11.37
C MET A 83 -2.19 -18.61 12.43
N THR A 84 -1.92 -19.37 13.50
CA THR A 84 -1.00 -18.92 14.53
C THR A 84 0.46 -19.06 14.06
N VAL A 85 1.24 -18.01 14.26
CA VAL A 85 2.69 -18.05 14.02
C VAL A 85 3.38 -18.70 15.22
N HIS A 86 4.23 -19.69 14.96
CA HIS A 86 4.95 -20.44 15.99
C HIS A 86 6.46 -20.33 15.81
N TRP A 87 7.17 -20.23 16.92
CA TRP A 87 8.62 -20.40 16.93
C TRP A 87 8.96 -21.85 17.26
N TYR A 88 9.74 -22.47 16.40
CA TYR A 88 10.17 -23.85 16.58
C TYR A 88 11.58 -23.89 17.17
N LEU A 89 11.71 -24.53 18.32
CA LEU A 89 13.00 -24.74 18.97
C LEU A 89 13.38 -26.21 18.86
N SER A 90 14.69 -26.49 18.75
CA SER A 90 15.18 -27.86 18.84
C SER A 90 14.86 -28.42 20.24
N ASN A 91 14.48 -29.69 20.29
CA ASN A 91 14.26 -30.37 21.58
C ASN A 91 15.52 -30.49 22.44
N LYS A 92 16.71 -30.17 21.86
CA LYS A 92 18.00 -30.05 22.56
C LYS A 92 18.27 -28.62 23.05
N SER A 93 17.36 -27.67 22.79
CA SER A 93 17.50 -26.31 23.30
C SER A 93 17.36 -26.29 24.80
N TYR A 94 18.29 -25.63 25.42
CA TYR A 94 18.33 -25.55 26.89
C TYR A 94 17.13 -24.77 27.41
N ASN A 95 16.62 -25.14 28.59
CA ASN A 95 15.51 -24.46 29.28
C ASN A 95 15.76 -22.95 29.42
N GLU A 96 17.03 -22.52 29.53
CA GLU A 96 17.44 -21.12 29.61
C GLU A 96 17.09 -20.32 28.33
N LEU A 97 17.30 -20.91 27.14
CA LEU A 97 16.92 -20.24 25.87
C LEU A 97 15.40 -20.11 25.77
N GLN A 98 14.67 -21.16 26.13
CA GLN A 98 13.20 -21.11 26.11
C GLN A 98 12.66 -20.07 27.11
N ALA A 99 13.20 -20.01 28.31
CA ALA A 99 12.84 -19.00 29.31
C ALA A 99 13.15 -17.59 28.82
N GLY A 100 14.36 -17.38 28.27
CA GLY A 100 14.78 -16.09 27.71
C GLY A 100 13.88 -15.61 26.55
N LEU A 101 13.43 -16.52 25.68
CA LEU A 101 12.51 -16.20 24.59
C LEU A 101 11.11 -15.83 25.11
N LEU A 102 10.62 -16.54 26.14
CA LEU A 102 9.36 -16.19 26.78
C LEU A 102 9.42 -14.82 27.46
N ASP A 103 10.49 -14.55 28.20
CA ASP A 103 10.71 -13.25 28.85
C ASP A 103 10.81 -12.13 27.81
N PHE A 104 11.52 -12.37 26.69
CA PHE A 104 11.59 -11.42 25.57
C PHE A 104 10.21 -11.13 24.98
N MET A 105 9.41 -12.17 24.68
CA MET A 105 8.08 -11.99 24.11
C MET A 105 7.15 -11.25 25.06
N ASN A 106 7.15 -11.58 26.35
CA ASN A 106 6.34 -10.88 27.35
C ASN A 106 6.72 -9.40 27.41
N ASN A 107 8.03 -9.10 27.49
CA ASN A 107 8.52 -7.73 27.48
C ASN A 107 8.16 -6.99 26.18
N ALA A 108 8.28 -7.66 25.02
CA ALA A 108 7.94 -7.07 23.73
C ALA A 108 6.45 -6.71 23.63
N ILE A 109 5.56 -7.52 24.19
CA ILE A 109 4.13 -7.25 24.27
C ILE A 109 3.86 -6.11 25.26
N GLU A 110 4.38 -6.19 26.50
CA GLU A 110 4.17 -5.17 27.55
C GLU A 110 4.68 -3.78 27.14
N THR A 111 5.79 -3.71 26.43
CA THR A 111 6.37 -2.44 25.95
C THR A 111 5.73 -1.95 24.65
N GLY A 112 4.77 -2.67 24.05
CA GLY A 112 4.17 -2.36 22.76
C GLY A 112 5.18 -2.44 21.60
N LEU A 113 6.26 -3.23 21.72
CA LEU A 113 7.23 -3.42 20.64
C LEU A 113 6.60 -4.16 19.46
N ILE A 114 5.79 -5.18 19.75
CA ILE A 114 5.09 -5.95 18.69
C ILE A 114 4.15 -5.02 17.92
N ASP A 115 3.31 -4.24 18.62
CA ASP A 115 2.38 -3.30 17.98
C ASP A 115 3.11 -2.29 17.08
N ARG A 116 4.26 -1.76 17.54
CA ARG A 116 5.07 -0.83 16.74
C ARG A 116 5.68 -1.49 15.49
N ILE A 117 6.07 -2.76 15.58
CA ILE A 117 6.59 -3.52 14.44
C ILE A 117 5.45 -3.81 13.45
N GLU A 118 4.30 -4.24 13.94
CA GLU A 118 3.11 -4.47 13.11
C GLU A 118 2.67 -3.16 12.43
N GLU A 119 2.59 -2.07 13.16
CA GLU A 119 2.27 -0.76 12.61
C GLU A 119 3.28 -0.34 11.53
N LYS A 120 4.56 -0.51 11.79
CA LYS A 120 5.62 -0.12 10.86
C LYS A 120 5.61 -0.92 9.55
N TYR A 121 5.37 -2.23 9.63
CA TYR A 121 5.55 -3.12 8.47
C TYR A 121 4.25 -3.54 7.80
N PHE A 122 3.11 -3.51 8.51
CA PHE A 122 1.85 -4.06 8.02
C PHE A 122 0.69 -3.06 7.98
N ARG A 123 0.75 -1.93 8.71
CA ARG A 123 -0.35 -0.96 8.73
C ARG A 123 -0.70 -0.43 7.35
N HIS A 124 0.31 -0.15 6.52
CA HIS A 124 0.08 0.31 5.16
C HIS A 124 -0.66 -0.73 4.30
N ILE A 125 -0.53 -2.03 4.64
CA ILE A 125 -1.23 -3.13 3.95
C ILE A 125 -2.71 -3.18 4.37
N THR A 126 -3.01 -2.94 5.64
CA THR A 126 -4.37 -3.03 6.20
C THR A 126 -5.17 -1.74 6.05
N ALA A 127 -4.51 -0.59 5.94
CA ALA A 127 -5.15 0.72 5.81
C ALA A 127 -5.61 1.05 4.38
N PHE A 128 -5.37 0.17 3.42
CA PHE A 128 -5.69 0.41 2.02
C PHE A 128 -7.13 0.00 1.71
N ASP A 129 -8.00 0.98 1.43
CA ASP A 129 -9.36 0.70 0.99
C ASP A 129 -9.39 0.43 -0.53
N TYR A 130 -9.96 -0.71 -0.92
CA TYR A 130 -10.19 -1.09 -2.31
C TYR A 130 -10.95 0.00 -3.10
N VAL A 131 -11.92 0.65 -2.46
CA VAL A 131 -12.72 1.72 -3.07
C VAL A 131 -11.85 2.93 -3.38
N ASP A 132 -10.97 3.32 -2.46
CA ASP A 132 -10.05 4.45 -2.64
C ASP A 132 -9.03 4.18 -3.75
N THR A 133 -8.55 2.93 -3.86
CA THR A 133 -7.62 2.54 -4.93
C THR A 133 -8.28 2.59 -6.30
N GLN A 134 -9.50 2.09 -6.44
CA GLN A 134 -10.25 2.16 -7.71
C GLN A 134 -10.50 3.62 -8.11
N ALA A 135 -10.92 4.46 -7.16
CA ALA A 135 -11.11 5.88 -7.39
C ALA A 135 -9.81 6.58 -7.84
N TYR A 136 -8.67 6.21 -7.20
CA TYR A 136 -7.35 6.73 -7.61
C TYR A 136 -6.99 6.32 -9.03
N LEU A 137 -7.12 5.03 -9.39
CA LEU A 137 -6.79 4.55 -10.74
C LEU A 137 -7.67 5.18 -11.80
N GLU A 138 -8.97 5.34 -11.54
CA GLU A 138 -9.85 6.06 -12.43
C GLU A 138 -9.45 7.53 -12.59
N ALA A 139 -9.03 8.17 -11.51
CA ALA A 139 -8.54 9.55 -11.55
C ALA A 139 -7.21 9.66 -12.33
N VAL A 140 -6.30 8.68 -12.21
CA VAL A 140 -5.07 8.59 -13.01
C VAL A 140 -5.38 8.52 -14.51
N GLU A 141 -6.40 7.76 -14.90
CA GLU A 141 -6.78 7.63 -16.32
C GLU A 141 -7.55 8.84 -16.84
N LYS A 142 -8.46 9.41 -16.05
CA LYS A 142 -9.45 10.41 -16.53
C LYS A 142 -9.09 11.85 -16.18
N ILE A 143 -8.46 12.08 -15.03
CA ILE A 143 -8.20 13.43 -14.48
C ILE A 143 -6.73 13.83 -14.64
N LEU A 144 -5.78 12.99 -14.22
CA LEU A 144 -4.35 13.31 -14.24
C LEU A 144 -3.84 13.79 -15.61
N PRO A 145 -4.25 13.23 -16.77
CA PRO A 145 -3.76 13.68 -18.07
C PRO A 145 -4.03 15.16 -18.35
N GLN A 146 -5.08 15.74 -17.73
CA GLN A 146 -5.43 17.14 -17.90
C GLN A 146 -4.41 18.08 -17.23
N TYR A 147 -3.71 17.61 -16.21
CA TYR A 147 -2.80 18.41 -15.38
C TYR A 147 -1.33 17.94 -15.45
N GLN A 148 -1.06 16.79 -16.06
CA GLN A 148 0.29 16.22 -16.12
C GLN A 148 1.34 17.21 -16.63
N SER A 149 1.05 17.94 -17.71
CA SER A 149 1.95 18.94 -18.26
C SER A 149 2.29 20.07 -17.29
N LEU A 150 1.37 20.42 -16.39
CA LEU A 150 1.60 21.41 -15.34
C LEU A 150 2.52 20.86 -14.25
N PHE A 151 2.29 19.61 -13.81
CA PHE A 151 3.17 18.94 -12.86
C PHE A 151 4.60 18.82 -13.43
N GLU A 152 4.74 18.40 -14.68
CA GLU A 152 6.04 18.33 -15.36
C GLU A 152 6.72 19.69 -15.48
N LYS A 153 5.95 20.74 -15.77
CA LYS A 153 6.46 22.12 -15.90
C LYS A 153 6.98 22.67 -14.59
N TYR A 154 6.29 22.42 -13.48
CA TYR A 154 6.58 23.05 -12.20
C TYR A 154 7.30 22.15 -11.18
N LYS A 155 7.66 20.92 -11.55
CA LYS A 155 8.33 19.95 -10.65
C LYS A 155 9.66 20.41 -10.06
N GLY A 156 10.37 21.32 -10.72
CA GLY A 156 11.75 21.66 -10.35
C GLY A 156 12.68 20.45 -10.45
N ASN A 157 13.38 20.14 -9.37
CA ASN A 157 14.25 18.97 -9.24
C ASN A 157 13.54 17.74 -8.67
N LEU A 158 12.24 17.82 -8.34
CA LEU A 158 11.44 16.69 -7.87
C LEU A 158 10.94 15.82 -9.04
N ASP A 159 10.57 14.59 -8.75
CA ASP A 159 9.78 13.80 -9.68
C ASP A 159 8.36 14.41 -9.79
N TRP A 160 7.89 14.66 -11.02
CA TRP A 160 6.58 15.24 -11.24
C TRP A 160 5.45 14.35 -10.65
N ARG A 161 5.67 13.03 -10.59
CA ARG A 161 4.72 12.06 -10.02
C ARG A 161 4.56 12.25 -8.51
N LEU A 162 5.63 12.62 -7.82
CA LEU A 162 5.56 12.97 -6.40
C LEU A 162 4.69 14.22 -6.19
N LEU A 163 4.91 15.25 -7.00
CA LEU A 163 4.10 16.47 -6.93
C LEU A 163 2.62 16.19 -7.24
N ALA A 164 2.35 15.33 -8.24
CA ALA A 164 1.00 14.89 -8.56
C ALA A 164 0.37 14.07 -7.43
N ALA A 165 1.15 13.20 -6.77
CA ALA A 165 0.69 12.41 -5.62
C ALA A 165 0.31 13.31 -4.42
N VAL A 166 1.12 14.33 -4.13
CA VAL A 166 0.77 15.33 -3.11
C VAL A 166 -0.55 16.01 -3.46
N ALA A 167 -0.71 16.49 -4.70
CA ALA A 167 -1.96 17.12 -5.15
C ALA A 167 -3.18 16.19 -5.06
N TYR A 168 -3.00 14.90 -5.34
CA TYR A 168 -4.07 13.92 -5.19
C TYR A 168 -4.46 13.74 -3.72
N GLN A 169 -3.48 13.61 -2.85
CA GLN A 169 -3.71 13.48 -1.40
C GLN A 169 -4.41 14.71 -0.83
N GLU A 170 -4.12 15.90 -1.34
CA GLU A 170 -4.70 17.16 -0.89
C GLU A 170 -6.15 17.35 -1.38
N SER A 171 -6.45 17.06 -2.64
CA SER A 171 -7.72 17.44 -3.26
C SER A 171 -8.31 16.42 -4.25
N HIS A 172 -7.71 15.26 -4.43
CA HIS A 172 -8.02 14.34 -5.53
C HIS A 172 -7.97 15.00 -6.92
N TRP A 173 -7.03 15.96 -7.08
CA TRP A 173 -6.87 16.81 -8.26
C TRP A 173 -8.07 17.73 -8.57
N ASP A 174 -8.86 18.09 -7.55
CA ASP A 174 -9.93 19.08 -7.72
C ASP A 174 -9.40 20.51 -7.52
N PRO A 175 -9.36 21.36 -8.56
CA PRO A 175 -8.88 22.73 -8.43
C PRO A 175 -9.81 23.62 -7.57
N TYR A 176 -11.05 23.22 -7.34
CA TYR A 176 -12.04 23.97 -6.56
C TYR A 176 -12.19 23.47 -5.13
N ALA A 177 -11.42 22.46 -4.72
CA ALA A 177 -11.46 21.92 -3.37
C ALA A 177 -11.36 23.03 -2.31
N THR A 178 -12.14 22.89 -1.25
CA THR A 178 -12.18 23.85 -0.13
C THR A 178 -12.41 23.10 1.17
N SER A 179 -11.52 23.28 2.15
CA SER A 179 -11.69 22.71 3.49
C SER A 179 -12.49 23.62 4.41
N PRO A 180 -13.04 23.10 5.51
CA PRO A 180 -13.67 23.88 6.56
C PRO A 180 -12.73 24.94 7.18
N THR A 181 -11.42 24.72 7.17
CA THR A 181 -10.39 25.62 7.68
C THR A 181 -9.99 26.71 6.69
N GLY A 182 -10.54 26.67 5.45
CA GLY A 182 -10.35 27.70 4.43
C GLY A 182 -9.11 27.53 3.56
N VAL A 183 -8.44 26.36 3.57
CA VAL A 183 -7.46 26.01 2.55
C VAL A 183 -8.19 25.69 1.25
N ARG A 184 -7.58 25.99 0.08
CA ARG A 184 -8.25 25.87 -1.22
C ARG A 184 -7.33 25.47 -2.34
N GLY A 185 -7.97 24.90 -3.38
CA GLY A 185 -7.37 24.59 -4.66
C GLY A 185 -6.71 23.24 -4.70
N MET A 186 -6.15 22.90 -5.84
CA MET A 186 -5.56 21.58 -6.11
C MET A 186 -4.48 21.17 -5.12
N MET A 187 -3.72 22.13 -4.59
CA MET A 187 -2.65 21.89 -3.61
C MET A 187 -3.03 22.35 -2.20
N MET A 188 -4.32 22.59 -1.93
CA MET A 188 -4.91 22.97 -0.63
C MET A 188 -4.12 24.03 0.14
N LEU A 189 -3.82 25.14 -0.53
CA LEU A 189 -2.98 26.18 0.03
C LEU A 189 -3.75 27.11 1.01
N THR A 190 -3.10 27.52 2.08
CA THR A 190 -3.59 28.60 2.95
C THR A 190 -3.51 29.94 2.23
N LYS A 191 -4.19 30.96 2.76
CA LYS A 191 -4.04 32.34 2.24
C LYS A 191 -2.60 32.85 2.39
N ASP A 192 -1.97 32.55 3.53
CA ASP A 192 -0.63 33.02 3.84
C ASP A 192 0.42 32.36 2.94
N THR A 193 0.27 31.05 2.68
CA THR A 193 1.13 30.32 1.73
C THR A 193 0.95 30.90 0.32
N ALA A 194 -0.27 31.14 -0.13
CA ALA A 194 -0.54 31.73 -1.44
C ALA A 194 0.09 33.12 -1.60
N LEU A 195 -0.01 33.96 -0.58
CA LEU A 195 0.64 35.29 -0.57
C LEU A 195 2.16 35.15 -0.60
N ARG A 196 2.74 34.25 0.19
CA ARG A 196 4.19 33.99 0.19
C ARG A 196 4.70 33.52 -1.17
N MET A 197 3.93 32.68 -1.85
CA MET A 197 4.27 32.16 -3.18
C MET A 197 3.78 33.08 -4.32
N ASN A 198 3.31 34.27 -3.98
CA ASN A 198 2.93 35.34 -4.93
C ASN A 198 1.88 34.88 -5.95
N ILE A 199 0.86 34.13 -5.54
CA ILE A 199 -0.29 33.78 -6.36
C ILE A 199 -1.56 34.49 -5.90
N ASN A 200 -2.42 34.80 -6.87
CA ASN A 200 -3.66 35.56 -6.63
C ASN A 200 -4.90 34.69 -6.58
N ASN A 201 -4.87 33.52 -7.21
CA ASN A 201 -6.01 32.61 -7.31
C ASN A 201 -5.59 31.17 -6.98
N ARG A 202 -5.99 30.71 -5.79
CA ARG A 202 -5.71 29.34 -5.32
C ARG A 202 -6.52 28.27 -6.04
N THR A 203 -7.65 28.64 -6.67
CA THR A 203 -8.51 27.73 -7.42
C THR A 203 -8.17 27.66 -8.91
N ASP A 204 -7.18 28.43 -9.36
CA ASP A 204 -6.55 28.24 -10.66
C ASP A 204 -5.55 27.10 -10.56
N ALA A 205 -5.73 26.06 -11.37
CA ALA A 205 -4.92 24.84 -11.29
C ALA A 205 -3.42 25.10 -11.49
N GLU A 206 -3.07 25.94 -12.48
CA GLU A 206 -1.68 26.25 -12.77
C GLU A 206 -1.01 27.03 -11.64
N GLN A 207 -1.68 28.07 -11.13
CA GLN A 207 -1.17 28.84 -9.99
C GLN A 207 -1.06 27.98 -8.73
N SER A 208 -2.04 27.12 -8.48
CA SER A 208 -2.04 26.23 -7.31
C SER A 208 -0.89 25.22 -7.37
N ILE A 209 -0.68 24.54 -8.52
CA ILE A 209 0.42 23.57 -8.70
C ILE A 209 1.78 24.27 -8.60
N LYS A 210 1.93 25.43 -9.24
CA LYS A 210 3.15 26.22 -9.15
C LYS A 210 3.48 26.56 -7.70
N ALA A 211 2.54 27.15 -6.99
CA ALA A 211 2.75 27.61 -5.62
C ALA A 211 2.97 26.43 -4.64
N GLY A 212 2.26 25.32 -4.80
CA GLY A 212 2.46 24.11 -3.99
C GLY A 212 3.85 23.52 -4.21
N SER A 213 4.33 23.48 -5.47
CA SER A 213 5.69 23.05 -5.79
C SER A 213 6.75 23.97 -5.17
N GLU A 214 6.61 25.29 -5.34
CA GLU A 214 7.53 26.27 -4.76
C GLU A 214 7.55 26.19 -3.22
N TYR A 215 6.39 25.94 -2.60
CA TYR A 215 6.31 25.78 -1.16
C TYR A 215 6.99 24.50 -0.69
N LEU A 216 6.80 23.39 -1.39
CA LEU A 216 7.50 22.12 -1.08
C LEU A 216 9.02 22.26 -1.22
N HIS A 217 9.51 22.95 -2.26
CA HIS A 217 10.94 23.25 -2.41
C HIS A 217 11.46 24.16 -1.31
N TRP A 218 10.66 25.14 -0.88
CA TRP A 218 11.01 26.01 0.25
C TRP A 218 11.13 25.20 1.55
N LEU A 219 10.19 24.28 1.81
CA LEU A 219 10.26 23.38 2.96
C LEU A 219 11.51 22.48 2.93
N LEU A 220 11.82 21.88 1.76
CA LEU A 220 13.04 21.09 1.56
C LEU A 220 14.31 21.87 1.91
N ALA A 221 14.36 23.16 1.52
CA ALA A 221 15.49 24.03 1.81
C ALA A 221 15.61 24.40 3.31
N GLN A 222 14.55 24.21 4.13
CA GLN A 222 14.60 24.42 5.57
C GLN A 222 15.10 23.19 6.34
N ILE A 223 15.14 22.02 5.71
CA ILE A 223 15.58 20.78 6.38
C ILE A 223 17.08 20.85 6.65
N PRO A 224 17.54 20.63 7.90
CA PRO A 224 18.96 20.70 8.27
C PRO A 224 19.82 19.73 7.46
N ASP A 225 21.05 20.15 7.13
CA ASP A 225 22.01 19.31 6.40
C ASP A 225 22.46 18.05 7.16
N SER A 226 22.20 17.99 8.46
CA SER A 226 22.44 16.78 9.27
C SER A 226 21.48 15.63 8.97
N ILE A 227 20.36 15.89 8.25
CA ILE A 227 19.42 14.86 7.81
C ILE A 227 19.91 14.29 6.46
N PRO A 228 20.02 12.95 6.34
CA PRO A 228 20.38 12.28 5.10
C PRO A 228 19.50 12.73 3.91
N GLU A 229 20.08 12.84 2.73
CA GLU A 229 19.39 13.39 1.56
C GLU A 229 18.13 12.58 1.19
N GLU A 230 18.21 11.25 1.31
CA GLU A 230 17.10 10.32 1.08
C GLU A 230 15.92 10.50 2.05
N ASP A 231 16.16 11.05 3.24
CA ASP A 231 15.12 11.26 4.25
C ASP A 231 14.50 12.65 4.19
N ARG A 232 15.18 13.63 3.60
CA ARG A 232 14.76 15.04 3.61
C ARG A 232 13.38 15.26 3.02
N ILE A 233 13.04 14.49 1.97
CA ILE A 233 11.72 14.58 1.34
C ILE A 233 10.59 14.23 2.31
N TRP A 234 10.78 13.22 3.16
CA TRP A 234 9.75 12.79 4.12
C TRP A 234 9.47 13.84 5.17
N TYR A 235 10.52 14.51 5.66
CA TYR A 235 10.36 15.65 6.58
C TYR A 235 9.64 16.83 5.93
N SER A 236 9.93 17.12 4.67
CA SER A 236 9.24 18.20 3.96
C SER A 236 7.77 17.89 3.67
N LEU A 237 7.45 16.63 3.33
CA LEU A 237 6.07 16.18 3.17
C LEU A 237 5.29 16.22 4.48
N ALA A 238 5.92 15.88 5.61
CA ALA A 238 5.30 15.97 6.93
C ALA A 238 5.06 17.43 7.39
N ALA A 239 5.81 18.39 6.85
CA ALA A 239 5.70 19.82 7.15
C ALA A 239 4.77 20.56 6.18
N TYR A 240 4.43 19.97 5.05
CA TYR A 240 3.55 20.53 4.03
C TYR A 240 2.11 20.62 4.55
#